data_7453e2b7b89fe399b4dbe49d756cf8ff
#
_entry.id   7453e2b7b89fe399b4dbe49d756cf8ff
#
_cell.length_a   1.000
_cell.length_b   1.000
_cell.length_c   1.000
_cell.angle_alpha   90.00
_cell.angle_beta   90.00
_cell.angle_gamma   90.00
#
_symmetry.space_group_name_H-M   'P 1'
#
loop_
_entity.id
_entity.type
_entity.pdbx_description
1 polymer ?
#
loop_
_entity_poly.entity_id
_entity_poly.type
_entity_poly.pdbx_seq_one_letter_code
_entity_poly.pdbx_strand_id
1 'polypeptide(L)'
;MNARKKEEKERVNLEKLTKTISTLDTIVKNRDIQRNTRNLVKDVLATLKDEKSGTITVRAANAVSMLDGLTQNRQMESHIRTMLWQVVSTLESIRE
;
A
#
# COMPACT_ATOMS: atom_id res chain seq x y z
N MET A 1 -4.06 17.30 -21.93
CA MET A 1 -3.71 17.70 -20.54
C MET A 1 -2.41 18.49 -20.57
N ASN A 2 -2.34 19.63 -19.91
CA ASN A 2 -1.09 20.39 -19.89
C ASN A 2 -0.11 19.79 -18.87
N ALA A 3 1.19 20.13 -19.01
CA ALA A 3 2.26 19.59 -18.18
C ALA A 3 2.05 19.86 -16.69
N ARG A 4 1.47 21.00 -16.34
CA ARG A 4 1.22 21.40 -14.96
C ARG A 4 0.27 20.43 -14.24
N LYS A 5 -0.81 20.03 -14.90
CA LYS A 5 -1.77 19.08 -14.34
C LYS A 5 -1.13 17.71 -14.16
N LYS A 6 -0.28 17.31 -15.09
CA LYS A 6 0.43 16.03 -15.01
C LYS A 6 1.40 16.01 -13.82
N GLU A 7 2.17 17.07 -13.64
CA GLU A 7 3.11 17.20 -12.54
C GLU A 7 2.40 17.19 -11.19
N GLU A 8 1.27 17.88 -11.08
CA GLU A 8 0.48 17.91 -9.87
C GLU A 8 -0.07 16.53 -9.53
N LYS A 9 -0.55 15.81 -10.53
CA LYS A 9 -1.06 14.45 -10.33
C LYS A 9 0.04 13.49 -9.87
N GLU A 10 1.22 13.59 -10.47
CA GLU A 10 2.38 12.79 -10.06
C GLU A 10 2.78 13.10 -8.61
N ARG A 11 2.75 14.37 -8.22
CA ARG A 11 3.05 14.77 -6.85
C ARG A 11 2.05 14.18 -5.86
N VAL A 12 0.76 14.25 -6.19
CA VAL A 12 -0.30 13.71 -5.33
C VAL A 12 -0.16 12.19 -5.21
N ASN A 13 0.12 11.49 -6.31
CA ASN A 13 0.32 10.04 -6.28
C ASN A 13 1.52 9.67 -5.41
N LEU A 14 2.60 10.43 -5.49
CA LEU A 14 3.79 10.20 -4.67
C LEU A 14 3.49 10.42 -3.19
N GLU A 15 2.71 11.44 -2.85
CA GLU A 15 2.28 11.69 -1.47
C GLU A 15 1.46 10.52 -0.93
N LYS A 16 0.54 10.00 -1.74
CA LYS A 16 -0.28 8.82 -1.37
C LYS A 16 0.59 7.60 -1.15
N LEU A 17 1.55 7.37 -2.03
CA LEU A 17 2.49 6.25 -1.90
C LEU A 17 3.30 6.37 -0.61
N THR A 18 3.85 7.54 -0.33
CA THR A 18 4.66 7.80 0.86
C THR A 18 3.84 7.55 2.13
N LYS A 19 2.62 8.05 2.17
CA LYS A 19 1.71 7.84 3.30
C LYS A 19 1.41 6.36 3.51
N THR A 20 1.15 5.65 2.42
CA THR A 20 0.86 4.21 2.46
C THR A 20 2.06 3.43 3.00
N ILE A 21 3.25 3.74 2.51
CA ILE A 21 4.48 3.09 2.99
C ILE A 21 4.65 3.32 4.48
N SER A 22 4.42 4.54 4.95
CA SER A 22 4.51 4.86 6.38
C SER A 22 3.53 4.05 7.22
N THR A 23 2.28 3.92 6.76
CA THR A 23 1.25 3.14 7.46
C THR A 23 1.64 1.67 7.52
N LEU A 24 2.08 1.10 6.40
CA LEU A 24 2.49 -0.31 6.35
C LEU A 24 3.71 -0.56 7.23
N ASP A 25 4.65 0.37 7.26
CA ASP A 25 5.83 0.26 8.13
C ASP A 25 5.43 0.23 9.60
N THR A 26 4.45 1.05 9.98
CA THR A 26 3.90 1.04 11.34
C THR A 26 3.30 -0.33 11.68
N ILE A 27 2.57 -0.94 10.74
CA ILE A 27 1.99 -2.27 10.93
C ILE A 27 3.09 -3.30 11.13
N VAL A 28 4.15 -3.26 10.32
CA VAL A 28 5.27 -4.20 10.42
C VAL A 28 5.95 -4.13 11.79
N LYS A 29 6.03 -2.94 12.36
CA LYS A 29 6.65 -2.73 13.67
C LYS A 29 5.77 -3.13 14.84
N ASN A 30 4.49 -3.40 14.61
CA ASN A 30 3.57 -3.82 15.66
C ASN A 30 3.89 -5.27 16.07
N ARG A 31 4.28 -5.46 17.33
CA ARG A 31 4.68 -6.78 17.86
C ARG A 31 3.51 -7.72 18.04
N ASP A 32 2.29 -7.20 18.08
CA ASP A 32 1.09 -8.00 18.35
C ASP A 32 0.51 -8.66 17.12
N ILE A 33 0.99 -8.31 15.93
CA ILE A 33 0.48 -8.95 14.70
C ILE A 33 1.15 -10.29 14.47
N GLN A 34 0.42 -11.20 13.84
CA GLN A 34 0.91 -12.52 13.49
C GLN A 34 2.09 -12.42 12.52
N ARG A 35 3.02 -13.38 12.66
CA ARG A 35 4.21 -13.43 11.84
C ARG A 35 3.88 -13.48 10.34
N ASN A 36 2.90 -14.29 9.96
CA ASN A 36 2.49 -14.40 8.56
C ASN A 36 1.99 -13.08 8.00
N THR A 37 1.19 -12.36 8.78
CA THR A 37 0.69 -11.03 8.42
C THR A 37 1.86 -10.06 8.24
N ARG A 38 2.78 -10.06 9.20
CA ARG A 38 3.97 -9.18 9.13
C ARG A 38 4.79 -9.46 7.88
N ASN A 39 5.04 -10.72 7.57
CA ASN A 39 5.84 -11.10 6.40
C ASN A 39 5.17 -10.66 5.10
N LEU A 40 3.85 -10.81 5.02
CA LEU A 40 3.12 -10.39 3.82
C LEU A 40 3.14 -8.87 3.66
N VAL A 41 2.99 -8.13 4.77
CA VAL A 41 3.08 -6.68 4.73
C VAL A 41 4.48 -6.23 4.31
N LYS A 42 5.52 -6.92 4.76
CA LYS A 42 6.90 -6.66 4.32
C LYS A 42 7.04 -6.85 2.80
N ASP A 43 6.41 -7.89 2.25
CA ASP A 43 6.43 -8.15 0.82
C ASP A 43 5.73 -7.03 0.05
N VAL A 44 4.60 -6.55 0.57
CA VAL A 44 3.89 -5.42 -0.01
C VAL A 44 4.76 -4.15 0.00
N LEU A 45 5.44 -3.89 1.10
CA LEU A 45 6.37 -2.76 1.20
C LEU A 45 7.48 -2.86 0.16
N ALA A 46 8.07 -4.04 0.01
CA ALA A 46 9.12 -4.25 -0.98
C ALA A 46 8.62 -3.98 -2.39
N THR A 47 7.40 -4.43 -2.71
CA THR A 47 6.77 -4.18 -4.00
C THR A 47 6.58 -2.69 -4.26
N LEU A 48 6.10 -1.96 -3.26
CA LEU A 48 5.85 -0.51 -3.40
C LEU A 48 7.15 0.29 -3.54
N LYS A 49 8.23 -0.17 -2.93
CA LYS A 49 9.52 0.53 -2.95
C LYS A 49 10.37 0.18 -4.16
N ASP A 50 10.05 -0.89 -4.87
CA ASP A 50 10.86 -1.38 -6.00
C ASP A 50 10.54 -0.61 -7.27
N GLU A 51 11.30 0.42 -7.54
CA GLU A 51 11.13 1.26 -8.73
C GLU A 51 11.30 0.48 -10.03
N LYS A 52 12.04 -0.63 -9.99
CA LYS A 52 12.28 -1.46 -11.17
C LYS A 52 11.07 -2.32 -11.54
N SER A 53 10.12 -2.51 -10.62
CA SER A 53 8.96 -3.35 -10.89
C SER A 53 7.86 -2.64 -11.68
N GLY A 54 8.02 -1.33 -11.94
CA GLY A 54 7.10 -0.57 -12.76
C GLY A 54 6.81 0.83 -12.23
N THR A 55 5.86 1.49 -12.86
CA THR A 55 5.40 2.82 -12.44
C THR A 55 4.70 2.73 -11.08
N ILE A 56 4.48 3.89 -10.47
CA ILE A 56 3.74 3.96 -9.19
C ILE A 56 2.37 3.30 -9.34
N THR A 57 1.68 3.54 -10.45
CA THR A 57 0.36 2.95 -10.71
C THR A 57 0.41 1.43 -10.75
N VAL A 58 1.41 0.86 -11.44
CA VAL A 58 1.58 -0.59 -11.53
C VAL A 58 1.93 -1.18 -10.17
N ARG A 59 2.83 -0.54 -9.44
CA ARG A 59 3.22 -1.01 -8.10
C ARG A 59 2.04 -0.97 -7.13
N ALA A 60 1.22 0.08 -7.20
CA ALA A 60 0.02 0.20 -6.38
C ALA A 60 -0.98 -0.93 -6.69
N ALA A 61 -1.20 -1.21 -7.97
CA ALA A 61 -2.12 -2.29 -8.39
C ALA A 61 -1.64 -3.65 -7.89
N ASN A 62 -0.34 -3.93 -7.99
CA ASN A 62 0.24 -5.18 -7.49
C ASN A 62 0.07 -5.30 -5.99
N ALA A 63 0.30 -4.21 -5.25
CA ALA A 63 0.14 -4.20 -3.81
C ALA A 63 -1.32 -4.45 -3.40
N VAL A 64 -2.28 -3.86 -4.10
CA VAL A 64 -3.71 -4.09 -3.84
C VAL A 64 -4.04 -5.58 -3.99
N SER A 65 -3.56 -6.21 -5.07
CA SER A 65 -3.78 -7.65 -5.28
C SER A 65 -3.22 -8.48 -4.12
N MET A 66 -2.04 -8.14 -3.63
CA MET A 66 -1.42 -8.84 -2.50
C MET A 66 -2.23 -8.66 -1.22
N LEU A 67 -2.75 -7.45 -0.99
CA LEU A 67 -3.50 -7.12 0.22
C LEU A 67 -4.91 -7.72 0.23
N ASP A 68 -5.52 -7.94 -0.94
CA ASP A 68 -6.86 -8.50 -1.03
C ASP A 68 -6.99 -9.83 -0.29
N GLY A 69 -6.02 -10.73 -0.47
CA GLY A 69 -6.00 -12.00 0.23
C GLY A 69 -5.90 -11.84 1.74
N LEU A 70 -5.11 -10.85 2.15
CA LEU A 70 -4.86 -10.60 3.57
C LEU A 70 -6.08 -10.00 4.28
N THR A 71 -6.79 -9.07 3.62
CA THR A 71 -7.96 -8.41 4.21
C THR A 71 -9.15 -9.36 4.40
N GLN A 72 -9.13 -10.52 3.74
CA GLN A 72 -10.18 -11.54 3.89
C GLN A 72 -9.93 -12.48 5.06
N ASN A 73 -8.79 -12.37 5.73
CA ASN A 73 -8.44 -13.23 6.85
C ASN A 73 -9.26 -12.85 8.09
N ARG A 74 -10.18 -13.75 8.48
CA ARG A 74 -11.08 -13.51 9.61
C ARG A 74 -10.36 -13.53 10.96
N GLN A 75 -9.19 -14.14 11.03
CA GLN A 75 -8.41 -14.22 12.27
C GLN A 75 -7.59 -12.97 12.52
N MET A 76 -7.56 -12.06 11.57
CA MET A 76 -6.84 -10.81 11.71
C MET A 76 -7.56 -9.88 12.69
N GLU A 77 -6.79 -9.20 13.53
CA GLU A 77 -7.34 -8.21 14.46
C GLU A 77 -8.06 -7.10 13.71
N SER A 78 -9.19 -6.65 14.25
CA SER A 78 -10.06 -5.69 13.58
C SER A 78 -9.37 -4.37 13.27
N HIS A 79 -8.55 -3.86 14.18
CA HIS A 79 -7.88 -2.58 13.96
C HIS A 79 -6.82 -2.67 12.86
N ILE A 80 -6.15 -3.80 12.73
CA ILE A 80 -5.19 -4.03 11.64
C ILE A 80 -5.93 -4.14 10.31
N ARG A 81 -7.04 -4.86 10.29
CA ARG A 81 -7.88 -4.98 9.10
C ARG A 81 -8.35 -3.60 8.63
N THR A 82 -8.79 -2.75 9.55
CA THR A 82 -9.22 -1.39 9.23
C THR A 82 -8.07 -0.58 8.62
N MET A 83 -6.88 -0.66 9.19
CA MET A 83 -5.70 0.02 8.65
C MET A 83 -5.39 -0.46 7.23
N LEU A 84 -5.45 -1.77 6.99
CA LEU A 84 -5.19 -2.34 5.66
C LEU A 84 -6.25 -1.93 4.66
N TRP A 85 -7.52 -1.85 5.06
CA TRP A 85 -8.59 -1.33 4.21
C TRP A 85 -8.32 0.11 3.79
N GLN A 86 -7.84 0.95 4.71
CA GLN A 86 -7.46 2.32 4.39
C GLN A 86 -6.30 2.36 3.41
N VAL A 87 -5.33 1.48 3.58
CA VAL A 87 -4.19 1.36 2.67
C VAL A 87 -4.67 0.98 1.27
N VAL A 88 -5.53 -0.03 1.16
CA VAL A 88 -6.09 -0.47 -0.13
C VAL A 88 -6.83 0.69 -0.80
N SER A 89 -7.68 1.40 -0.04
CA SER A 89 -8.43 2.53 -0.57
C SER A 89 -7.50 3.62 -1.12
N THR A 90 -6.44 3.94 -0.38
CA THR A 90 -5.46 4.94 -0.82
C THR A 90 -4.73 4.49 -2.09
N LEU A 91 -4.29 3.23 -2.13
CA LEU A 91 -3.60 2.68 -3.30
C LEU A 91 -4.50 2.66 -4.54
N GLU A 92 -5.77 2.29 -4.37
CA GLU A 92 -6.73 2.28 -5.48
C GLU A 92 -6.99 3.68 -6.04
N SER A 93 -6.76 4.71 -5.25
CA SER A 93 -6.92 6.10 -5.70
C SER A 93 -5.71 6.61 -6.49
N ILE A 94 -4.61 5.86 -6.55
CA ILE A 94 -3.42 6.21 -7.33
C ILE A 94 -3.70 5.85 -8.78
N ARG A 95 -3.82 6.86 -9.65
CA ARG A 95 -4.17 6.69 -11.06
C ARG A 95 -3.39 7.67 -11.93
N GLU A 96 -3.15 7.30 -13.15
CA GLU A 96 -2.52 8.16 -14.15
C GLU A 96 -3.43 9.30 -14.63
#